data_595c547f237c9213f2850f5ff47ccec6
#
_entry.id   595c547f237c9213f2850f5ff47ccec6
#
_cell.length_a   1.000
_cell.length_b   1.000
_cell.length_c   1.000
_cell.angle_alpha   90.00
_cell.angle_beta   90.00
_cell.angle_gamma   90.00
#
_symmetry.space_group_name_H-M   'P 1'
#
loop_
_entity.id
_entity.type
_entity.pdbx_description
1 polymer ?
#
loop_
_entity_poly.entity_id
_entity_poly.type
_entity_poly.pdbx_seq_one_letter_code
_entity_poly.pdbx_strand_id
1 'polypeptide(L)'
;MAELLDQSQFRAAMQGAMQGRQAKDASFSLAWAEGKLKREHLARWVENHYHYVGPFADYLGFMYARTPESAMDAKDFLLQNMYEEEIADVRHTDLLIRFGEACGTTRARIEDPRNMNAVTRGLQGWCYATAMRAHWVVACAALLVCLESQVPSIYRRLLPPLLEKYGFTEDQVEFFDLHISADEVHGERGYEIVLKHADTIELQQQCLEAVRDAADMRFSYTKAVYEYYVKDSLRTESKAAA
;
A
#
# COMPACT_ATOMS: atom_id res chain seq x y z
N MET A 1 -32.94 6.81 8.65
CA MET A 1 -32.06 7.95 8.26
C MET A 1 -30.66 7.58 8.69
N ALA A 2 -29.63 7.88 7.90
CA ALA A 2 -28.26 7.67 8.34
C ALA A 2 -27.96 8.63 9.51
N GLU A 3 -27.26 8.14 10.52
CA GLU A 3 -26.85 8.94 11.69
C GLU A 3 -25.35 9.18 11.64
N LEU A 4 -24.92 10.28 12.23
CA LEU A 4 -23.50 10.56 12.42
C LEU A 4 -22.94 9.54 13.42
N LEU A 5 -21.96 8.77 13.00
CA LEU A 5 -21.29 7.79 13.84
C LEU A 5 -20.34 8.49 14.82
N ASP A 6 -20.30 8.02 16.06
CA ASP A 6 -19.21 8.42 16.96
C ASP A 6 -17.86 7.87 16.48
N GLN A 7 -16.76 8.36 17.07
CA GLN A 7 -15.41 7.99 16.62
C GLN A 7 -15.14 6.47 16.69
N SER A 8 -15.65 5.79 17.71
CA SER A 8 -15.48 4.34 17.86
C SER A 8 -16.26 3.56 16.80
N GLN A 9 -17.50 3.95 16.59
CA GLN A 9 -18.36 3.37 15.57
C GLN A 9 -17.81 3.61 14.16
N PHE A 10 -17.34 4.82 13.88
CA PHE A 10 -16.80 5.17 12.57
C PHE A 10 -15.48 4.44 12.29
N ARG A 11 -14.59 4.32 13.29
CA ARG A 11 -13.38 3.48 13.18
C ARG A 11 -13.73 2.03 12.87
N ALA A 12 -14.68 1.45 13.62
CA ALA A 12 -15.14 0.08 13.38
C ALA A 12 -15.75 -0.09 11.97
N ALA A 13 -16.49 0.90 11.49
CA ALA A 13 -17.07 0.90 10.14
C ALA A 13 -15.96 0.94 9.05
N MET A 14 -14.91 1.75 9.20
CA MET A 14 -13.78 1.77 8.28
C MET A 14 -13.03 0.43 8.28
N GLN A 15 -12.78 -0.16 9.45
CA GLN A 15 -12.18 -1.50 9.56
C GLN A 15 -13.06 -2.57 8.90
N GLY A 16 -14.38 -2.50 9.11
CA GLY A 16 -15.36 -3.39 8.45
C GLY A 16 -15.35 -3.23 6.92
N ALA A 17 -15.17 -2.02 6.41
CA ALA A 17 -15.11 -1.75 4.97
C ALA A 17 -13.91 -2.43 4.28
N MET A 18 -12.82 -2.67 5.00
CA MET A 18 -11.64 -3.40 4.50
C MET A 18 -11.78 -4.93 4.63
N GLN A 19 -12.73 -5.43 5.41
CA GLN A 19 -12.84 -6.85 5.69
C GLN A 19 -13.13 -7.66 4.41
N GLY A 20 -12.38 -8.76 4.23
CA GLY A 20 -12.47 -9.61 3.03
C GLY A 20 -11.81 -9.03 1.77
N ARG A 21 -11.17 -7.84 1.89
CA ARG A 21 -10.48 -7.13 0.80
C ARG A 21 -9.02 -6.82 1.12
N GLN A 22 -8.44 -7.53 2.06
CA GLN A 22 -7.07 -7.26 2.47
C GLN A 22 -6.08 -7.88 1.49
N ALA A 23 -5.09 -7.12 1.05
CA ALA A 23 -4.10 -7.56 0.07
C ALA A 23 -3.28 -8.78 0.55
N LYS A 24 -3.13 -8.99 1.87
CA LYS A 24 -2.50 -10.20 2.43
C LYS A 24 -3.19 -11.51 2.06
N ASP A 25 -4.49 -11.46 1.70
CA ASP A 25 -5.30 -12.63 1.35
C ASP A 25 -5.43 -12.82 -0.18
N ALA A 26 -4.80 -11.96 -0.97
CA ALA A 26 -4.74 -12.09 -2.42
C ALA A 26 -3.76 -13.21 -2.83
N SER A 27 -3.99 -13.79 -4.01
CA SER A 27 -3.24 -14.97 -4.51
C SER A 27 -1.72 -14.80 -4.48
N PHE A 28 -1.21 -13.61 -4.82
CA PHE A 28 0.22 -13.34 -4.79
C PHE A 28 0.80 -13.39 -3.38
N SER A 29 0.14 -12.73 -2.42
CA SER A 29 0.57 -12.72 -1.02
C SER A 29 0.49 -14.11 -0.38
N LEU A 30 -0.52 -14.90 -0.73
CA LEU A 30 -0.64 -16.29 -0.27
C LEU A 30 0.51 -17.14 -0.81
N ALA A 31 0.78 -17.09 -2.12
CA ALA A 31 1.88 -17.82 -2.73
C ALA A 31 3.25 -17.39 -2.18
N TRP A 32 3.41 -16.09 -1.86
CA TRP A 32 4.61 -15.57 -1.22
C TRP A 32 4.81 -16.15 0.18
N ALA A 33 3.82 -16.05 1.04
CA ALA A 33 3.88 -16.57 2.41
C ALA A 33 4.17 -18.10 2.45
N GLU A 34 3.67 -18.85 1.47
CA GLU A 34 3.90 -20.27 1.34
C GLU A 34 5.29 -20.64 0.79
N GLY A 35 6.06 -19.66 0.28
CA GLY A 35 7.36 -19.90 -0.35
C GLY A 35 7.27 -20.49 -1.75
N LYS A 36 6.15 -20.31 -2.44
CA LYS A 36 5.89 -20.87 -3.77
C LYS A 36 6.37 -19.96 -4.92
N LEU A 37 6.76 -18.72 -4.62
CA LEU A 37 7.25 -17.81 -5.62
C LEU A 37 8.72 -18.04 -5.93
N LYS A 38 9.15 -17.62 -7.11
CA LYS A 38 10.56 -17.52 -7.48
C LYS A 38 11.04 -16.08 -7.32
N ARG A 39 12.35 -15.86 -7.27
CA ARG A 39 12.93 -14.51 -7.24
C ARG A 39 12.49 -13.66 -8.43
N GLU A 40 12.33 -14.24 -9.61
CA GLU A 40 11.81 -13.54 -10.80
C GLU A 40 10.38 -13.02 -10.60
N HIS A 41 9.52 -13.74 -9.84
CA HIS A 41 8.17 -13.30 -9.52
C HIS A 41 8.19 -12.10 -8.55
N LEU A 42 9.10 -12.14 -7.58
CA LEU A 42 9.34 -11.03 -6.65
C LEU A 42 9.90 -9.80 -7.39
N ALA A 43 10.82 -10.00 -8.33
CA ALA A 43 11.32 -8.94 -9.20
C ALA A 43 10.18 -8.26 -9.99
N ARG A 44 9.25 -9.05 -10.57
CA ARG A 44 8.07 -8.49 -11.25
C ARG A 44 7.13 -7.74 -10.33
N TRP A 45 6.99 -8.21 -9.07
CA TRP A 45 6.24 -7.46 -8.08
C TRP A 45 6.90 -6.11 -7.80
N VAL A 46 8.21 -6.03 -7.61
CA VAL A 46 8.93 -4.77 -7.39
C VAL A 46 8.78 -3.83 -8.59
N GLU A 47 8.94 -4.33 -9.83
CA GLU A 47 8.76 -3.55 -11.06
C GLU A 47 7.34 -2.97 -11.21
N ASN A 48 6.36 -3.49 -10.47
CA ASN A 48 5.01 -2.96 -10.40
C ASN A 48 4.77 -2.12 -9.14
N HIS A 49 5.24 -2.61 -7.98
CA HIS A 49 4.99 -2.00 -6.69
C HIS A 49 5.61 -0.60 -6.59
N TYR A 50 6.81 -0.45 -7.12
CA TYR A 50 7.53 0.84 -7.18
C TYR A 50 6.67 1.97 -7.76
N HIS A 51 5.94 1.72 -8.83
CA HIS A 51 5.14 2.76 -9.49
C HIS A 51 3.90 3.18 -8.70
N TYR A 52 3.44 2.34 -7.80
CA TYR A 52 2.31 2.63 -6.93
C TYR A 52 2.76 3.31 -5.64
N VAL A 53 3.85 2.86 -5.02
CA VAL A 53 4.35 3.44 -3.77
C VAL A 53 5.38 4.55 -3.99
N GLY A 54 6.11 4.54 -5.09
CA GLY A 54 7.14 5.54 -5.38
C GLY A 54 6.63 6.99 -5.38
N PRO A 55 5.45 7.29 -5.95
CA PRO A 55 4.88 8.63 -5.87
C PRO A 55 4.10 8.92 -4.58
N PHE A 56 4.35 8.19 -3.49
CA PHE A 56 3.56 8.34 -2.26
C PHE A 56 3.70 9.75 -1.67
N ALA A 57 4.90 10.30 -1.66
CA ALA A 57 5.14 11.68 -1.25
C ALA A 57 4.38 12.71 -2.11
N ASP A 58 4.19 12.45 -3.41
CA ASP A 58 3.35 13.30 -4.26
C ASP A 58 1.88 13.28 -3.79
N TYR A 59 1.35 12.09 -3.45
CA TYR A 59 -0.02 11.98 -2.93
C TYR A 59 -0.19 12.77 -1.64
N LEU A 60 0.76 12.63 -0.70
CA LEU A 60 0.81 13.40 0.54
C LEU A 60 0.89 14.90 0.28
N GLY A 61 1.72 15.33 -0.69
CA GLY A 61 1.87 16.71 -1.11
C GLY A 61 0.57 17.31 -1.66
N PHE A 62 -0.18 16.57 -2.48
CA PHE A 62 -1.50 17.01 -2.95
C PHE A 62 -2.52 17.11 -1.82
N MET A 63 -2.53 16.15 -0.89
CA MET A 63 -3.39 16.22 0.30
C MET A 63 -3.02 17.40 1.19
N TYR A 64 -1.73 17.62 1.44
CA TYR A 64 -1.22 18.77 2.21
C TYR A 64 -1.67 20.10 1.64
N ALA A 65 -1.52 20.30 0.32
CA ALA A 65 -1.90 21.55 -0.35
C ALA A 65 -3.42 21.81 -0.27
N ARG A 66 -4.24 20.81 -0.08
CA ARG A 66 -5.71 20.90 -0.02
C ARG A 66 -6.24 20.92 1.41
N THR A 67 -5.42 20.56 2.39
CA THR A 67 -5.77 20.60 3.81
C THR A 67 -5.85 22.05 4.26
N PRO A 68 -6.97 22.49 4.86
CA PRO A 68 -7.13 23.88 5.29
C PRO A 68 -6.24 24.23 6.48
N GLU A 69 -5.94 25.50 6.65
CA GLU A 69 -5.14 26.00 7.78
C GLU A 69 -5.77 25.72 9.16
N SER A 70 -7.09 25.52 9.20
CA SER A 70 -7.79 25.13 10.43
C SER A 70 -7.50 23.68 10.88
N ALA A 71 -6.87 22.85 10.02
CA ALA A 71 -6.48 21.48 10.30
C ALA A 71 -4.94 21.33 10.30
N MET A 72 -4.27 22.13 11.14
CA MET A 72 -2.79 22.13 11.24
C MET A 72 -2.24 20.79 11.68
N ASP A 73 -2.93 20.08 12.55
CA ASP A 73 -2.56 18.71 12.97
C ASP A 73 -2.43 17.74 11.78
N ALA A 74 -3.35 17.82 10.83
CA ALA A 74 -3.29 17.04 9.60
C ALA A 74 -2.15 17.52 8.67
N LYS A 75 -1.95 18.83 8.55
CA LYS A 75 -0.83 19.37 7.76
C LYS A 75 0.52 18.95 8.32
N ASP A 76 0.70 19.06 9.62
CA ASP A 76 1.96 18.68 10.29
C ASP A 76 2.26 17.20 10.07
N PHE A 77 1.25 16.34 10.22
CA PHE A 77 1.43 14.90 9.97
C PHE A 77 1.76 14.59 8.50
N LEU A 78 1.04 15.19 7.55
CA LEU A 78 1.31 14.97 6.11
C LEU A 78 2.73 15.41 5.74
N LEU A 79 3.19 16.55 6.28
CA LEU A 79 4.54 17.05 6.06
C LEU A 79 5.61 16.14 6.68
N GLN A 80 5.36 15.65 7.91
CA GLN A 80 6.26 14.73 8.59
C GLN A 80 6.36 13.40 7.84
N ASN A 81 5.23 12.83 7.39
CA ASN A 81 5.21 11.59 6.62
C ASN A 81 5.97 11.76 5.28
N MET A 82 5.78 12.88 4.55
CA MET A 82 6.59 13.17 3.36
C MET A 82 8.09 13.23 3.66
N TYR A 83 8.48 13.83 4.79
CA TYR A 83 9.88 13.90 5.18
C TYR A 83 10.45 12.50 5.46
N GLU A 84 9.71 11.65 6.16
CA GLU A 84 10.10 10.28 6.49
C GLU A 84 10.24 9.43 5.22
N GLU A 85 9.33 9.54 4.25
CA GLU A 85 9.38 8.81 2.97
C GLU A 85 10.58 9.19 2.09
N GLU A 86 10.95 10.49 2.08
CA GLU A 86 11.84 11.03 1.06
C GLU A 86 13.24 11.42 1.55
N ILE A 87 13.40 11.79 2.82
CA ILE A 87 14.60 12.48 3.29
C ILE A 87 15.20 11.85 4.54
N ALA A 88 14.38 11.36 5.49
CA ALA A 88 14.87 10.81 6.74
C ALA A 88 15.73 9.56 6.48
N ASP A 89 16.82 9.43 7.21
CA ASP A 89 17.80 8.34 7.18
C ASP A 89 18.09 7.75 5.78
N VAL A 90 17.10 7.10 5.17
CA VAL A 90 17.17 6.53 3.82
C VAL A 90 15.82 6.66 3.11
N ARG A 91 15.86 7.02 1.83
CA ARG A 91 14.64 7.08 1.00
C ARG A 91 13.99 5.71 0.89
N HIS A 92 12.71 5.58 1.26
CA HIS A 92 12.02 4.29 1.29
C HIS A 92 12.00 3.59 -0.07
N THR A 93 11.90 4.32 -1.16
CA THR A 93 11.97 3.76 -2.52
C THR A 93 13.34 3.16 -2.85
N ASP A 94 14.44 3.66 -2.28
CA ASP A 94 15.78 3.08 -2.49
C ASP A 94 15.90 1.71 -1.79
N LEU A 95 15.24 1.52 -0.64
CA LEU A 95 15.14 0.22 0.02
C LEU A 95 14.37 -0.79 -0.83
N LEU A 96 13.26 -0.35 -1.46
CA LEU A 96 12.49 -1.19 -2.37
C LEU A 96 13.31 -1.58 -3.62
N ILE A 97 14.06 -0.64 -4.17
CA ILE A 97 14.96 -0.90 -5.31
C ILE A 97 16.05 -1.91 -4.92
N ARG A 98 16.68 -1.75 -3.75
CA ARG A 98 17.67 -2.71 -3.22
C ARG A 98 17.10 -4.13 -3.14
N PHE A 99 15.89 -4.27 -2.62
CA PHE A 99 15.21 -5.57 -2.63
C PHE A 99 14.98 -6.10 -4.06
N GLY A 100 14.55 -5.26 -4.99
CA GLY A 100 14.37 -5.62 -6.39
C GLY A 100 15.66 -6.11 -7.05
N GLU A 101 16.77 -5.41 -6.82
CA GLU A 101 18.10 -5.82 -7.31
C GLU A 101 18.54 -7.17 -6.71
N ALA A 102 18.25 -7.40 -5.44
CA ALA A 102 18.46 -8.71 -4.80
C ALA A 102 17.56 -9.82 -5.39
N CYS A 103 16.42 -9.46 -5.96
CA CYS A 103 15.56 -10.39 -6.71
C CYS A 103 16.05 -10.65 -8.15
N GLY A 104 17.06 -9.90 -8.63
CA GLY A 104 17.66 -10.09 -9.96
C GLY A 104 17.11 -9.16 -11.04
N THR A 105 16.38 -8.10 -10.70
CA THR A 105 16.04 -7.02 -11.62
C THR A 105 17.04 -5.86 -11.49
N THR A 106 16.81 -4.73 -12.11
CA THR A 106 17.69 -3.55 -12.07
C THR A 106 16.89 -2.29 -11.79
N ARG A 107 17.53 -1.27 -11.19
CA ARG A 107 16.91 0.05 -11.00
C ARG A 107 16.25 0.57 -12.28
N ALA A 108 16.96 0.51 -13.41
CA ALA A 108 16.45 0.98 -14.69
C ALA A 108 15.16 0.26 -15.14
N ARG A 109 15.00 -1.02 -14.81
CA ARG A 109 13.77 -1.77 -15.09
C ARG A 109 12.66 -1.45 -14.10
N ILE A 110 13.01 -1.25 -12.81
CA ILE A 110 12.06 -0.90 -11.77
C ILE A 110 11.44 0.47 -12.07
N GLU A 111 12.26 1.44 -12.43
CA GLU A 111 11.84 2.82 -12.72
C GLU A 111 11.14 2.97 -14.10
N ASP A 112 11.21 1.98 -14.97
CA ASP A 112 10.59 2.05 -16.31
C ASP A 112 9.08 1.80 -16.24
N PRO A 113 8.23 2.83 -16.50
CA PRO A 113 6.78 2.71 -16.40
C PRO A 113 6.16 1.76 -17.45
N ARG A 114 6.94 1.33 -18.44
CA ARG A 114 6.50 0.34 -19.45
C ARG A 114 6.38 -1.06 -18.84
N ASN A 115 7.03 -1.32 -17.70
CA ASN A 115 6.95 -2.60 -16.98
C ASN A 115 5.71 -2.73 -16.10
N MET A 116 4.95 -1.65 -15.88
CA MET A 116 3.66 -1.73 -15.20
C MET A 116 2.62 -2.51 -16.00
N ASN A 117 1.91 -3.43 -15.34
CA ASN A 117 0.68 -3.98 -15.89
C ASN A 117 -0.48 -2.94 -15.83
N ALA A 118 -1.55 -3.23 -16.55
CA ALA A 118 -2.69 -2.31 -16.66
C ALA A 118 -3.37 -2.02 -15.31
N VAL A 119 -3.44 -3.02 -14.42
CA VAL A 119 -4.10 -2.87 -13.10
C VAL A 119 -3.24 -2.02 -12.16
N THR A 120 -1.91 -2.19 -12.16
CA THR A 120 -0.97 -1.31 -11.43
C THR A 120 -1.11 0.13 -11.89
N ARG A 121 -1.16 0.36 -13.20
CA ARG A 121 -1.38 1.71 -13.78
C ARG A 121 -2.72 2.29 -13.35
N GLY A 122 -3.77 1.46 -13.30
CA GLY A 122 -5.09 1.87 -12.78
C GLY A 122 -5.04 2.28 -11.32
N LEU A 123 -4.38 1.51 -10.45
CA LEU A 123 -4.19 1.83 -9.04
C LEU A 123 -3.43 3.15 -8.86
N GLN A 124 -2.29 3.33 -9.54
CA GLN A 124 -1.52 4.57 -9.50
C GLN A 124 -2.37 5.78 -9.91
N GLY A 125 -3.09 5.67 -11.05
CA GLY A 125 -3.96 6.74 -11.53
C GLY A 125 -5.11 7.04 -10.57
N TRP A 126 -5.66 6.03 -9.90
CA TRP A 126 -6.68 6.19 -8.88
C TRP A 126 -6.14 6.89 -7.63
N CYS A 127 -4.94 6.55 -7.16
CA CYS A 127 -4.30 7.22 -6.03
C CYS A 127 -4.09 8.71 -6.33
N TYR A 128 -3.54 9.05 -7.51
CA TYR A 128 -3.40 10.44 -7.93
C TYR A 128 -4.76 11.16 -8.00
N ALA A 129 -5.76 10.55 -8.63
CA ALA A 129 -7.08 11.15 -8.75
C ALA A 129 -7.71 11.40 -7.37
N THR A 130 -7.56 10.48 -6.44
CA THR A 130 -8.06 10.58 -5.07
C THR A 130 -7.34 11.72 -4.33
N ALA A 131 -6.01 11.74 -4.33
CA ALA A 131 -5.22 12.79 -3.67
C ALA A 131 -5.50 14.19 -4.25
N MET A 132 -5.69 14.29 -5.56
CA MET A 132 -5.87 15.57 -6.26
C MET A 132 -7.30 16.11 -6.23
N ARG A 133 -8.33 15.25 -6.12
CA ARG A 133 -9.73 15.65 -6.39
C ARG A 133 -10.70 15.41 -5.24
N ALA A 134 -10.49 14.35 -4.43
CA ALA A 134 -11.37 14.08 -3.30
C ALA A 134 -11.25 15.16 -2.22
N HIS A 135 -12.25 15.28 -1.35
CA HIS A 135 -12.07 16.03 -0.12
C HIS A 135 -10.85 15.52 0.64
N TRP A 136 -10.05 16.39 1.22
CA TRP A 136 -8.76 16.00 1.82
C TRP A 136 -8.90 14.91 2.90
N VAL A 137 -9.95 14.95 3.73
CA VAL A 137 -10.26 13.90 4.73
C VAL A 137 -10.56 12.57 4.05
N VAL A 138 -11.28 12.58 2.94
CA VAL A 138 -11.61 11.37 2.16
C VAL A 138 -10.33 10.78 1.54
N ALA A 139 -9.42 11.63 1.05
CA ALA A 139 -8.12 11.18 0.56
C ALA A 139 -7.27 10.56 1.70
N CYS A 140 -7.27 11.16 2.90
CA CYS A 140 -6.62 10.58 4.08
C CYS A 140 -7.25 9.21 4.45
N ALA A 141 -8.57 9.07 4.42
CA ALA A 141 -9.23 7.79 4.67
C ALA A 141 -8.82 6.70 3.66
N ALA A 142 -8.70 7.05 2.38
CA ALA A 142 -8.30 6.12 1.34
C ALA A 142 -6.82 5.75 1.42
N LEU A 143 -5.93 6.74 1.47
CA LEU A 143 -4.50 6.54 1.26
C LEU A 143 -3.76 6.22 2.58
N LEU A 144 -4.09 6.88 3.69
CA LEU A 144 -3.46 6.64 4.99
C LEU A 144 -4.21 5.53 5.75
N VAL A 145 -5.51 5.71 6.02
CA VAL A 145 -6.25 4.71 6.79
C VAL A 145 -6.33 3.37 6.07
N CYS A 146 -6.62 3.32 4.77
CA CYS A 146 -6.74 2.03 4.09
C CYS A 146 -5.40 1.49 3.60
N LEU A 147 -4.61 2.29 2.87
CA LEU A 147 -3.42 1.72 2.24
C LEU A 147 -2.27 1.51 3.22
N GLU A 148 -1.95 2.48 4.08
CA GLU A 148 -0.84 2.31 5.04
C GLU A 148 -1.21 1.35 6.18
N SER A 149 -2.39 1.47 6.81
CA SER A 149 -2.72 0.64 7.97
C SER A 149 -2.78 -0.87 7.68
N GLN A 150 -2.87 -1.29 6.43
CA GLN A 150 -2.78 -2.70 6.06
C GLN A 150 -1.34 -3.23 6.03
N VAL A 151 -0.34 -2.35 5.82
CA VAL A 151 1.06 -2.73 5.55
C VAL A 151 1.66 -3.55 6.67
N PRO A 152 1.54 -3.19 7.97
CA PRO A 152 2.10 -3.99 9.05
C PRO A 152 1.61 -5.44 9.04
N SER A 153 0.30 -5.65 8.82
CA SER A 153 -0.29 -6.99 8.78
C SER A 153 0.14 -7.80 7.56
N ILE A 154 0.41 -7.14 6.44
CA ILE A 154 0.91 -7.76 5.21
C ILE A 154 2.38 -8.15 5.41
N TYR A 155 3.22 -7.22 5.83
CA TYR A 155 4.67 -7.44 5.87
C TYR A 155 5.11 -8.35 7.01
N ARG A 156 4.42 -8.34 8.17
CA ARG A 156 4.63 -9.37 9.21
C ARG A 156 4.39 -10.80 8.71
N ARG A 157 3.54 -10.97 7.70
CA ARG A 157 3.30 -12.26 7.07
C ARG A 157 4.32 -12.60 5.99
N LEU A 158 4.83 -11.60 5.27
CA LEU A 158 5.69 -11.78 4.10
C LEU A 158 7.19 -11.74 4.42
N LEU A 159 7.61 -11.05 5.48
CA LEU A 159 9.01 -10.91 5.87
C LEU A 159 9.67 -12.24 6.31
N PRO A 160 9.09 -13.05 7.21
CA PRO A 160 9.73 -14.30 7.63
C PRO A 160 10.04 -15.25 6.46
N PRO A 161 9.13 -15.50 5.51
CA PRO A 161 9.46 -16.30 4.32
C PRO A 161 10.63 -15.76 3.50
N LEU A 162 10.83 -14.43 3.40
CA LEU A 162 11.96 -13.88 2.66
C LEU A 162 13.30 -14.33 3.24
N LEU A 163 13.43 -14.34 4.55
CA LEU A 163 14.62 -14.77 5.25
C LEU A 163 14.75 -16.32 5.23
N GLU A 164 13.69 -17.03 5.61
CA GLU A 164 13.71 -18.46 5.87
C GLU A 164 13.64 -19.32 4.60
N LYS A 165 12.85 -18.91 3.60
CA LYS A 165 12.55 -19.72 2.41
C LYS A 165 13.23 -19.20 1.14
N TYR A 166 13.35 -17.88 1.00
CA TYR A 166 13.94 -17.27 -0.20
C TYR A 166 15.42 -16.93 -0.04
N GLY A 167 15.96 -16.99 1.19
CA GLY A 167 17.38 -16.81 1.49
C GLY A 167 17.88 -15.38 1.23
N PHE A 168 17.05 -14.37 1.51
CA PHE A 168 17.48 -12.97 1.55
C PHE A 168 18.15 -12.66 2.89
N THR A 169 19.01 -11.65 2.91
CA THR A 169 19.61 -11.10 4.13
C THR A 169 18.72 -10.01 4.73
N GLU A 170 18.91 -9.68 6.01
CA GLU A 170 18.20 -8.59 6.69
C GLU A 170 18.34 -7.27 5.95
N ASP A 171 19.55 -6.91 5.49
CA ASP A 171 19.80 -5.70 4.68
C ASP A 171 18.97 -5.67 3.38
N GLN A 172 18.83 -6.81 2.72
CA GLN A 172 18.07 -6.89 1.47
C GLN A 172 16.56 -6.74 1.66
N VAL A 173 16.04 -7.00 2.86
CA VAL A 173 14.61 -6.96 3.19
C VAL A 173 14.23 -5.81 4.13
N GLU A 174 15.15 -4.89 4.41
CA GLU A 174 14.96 -3.74 5.29
C GLU A 174 13.72 -2.91 4.95
N PHE A 175 13.36 -2.80 3.66
CA PHE A 175 12.12 -2.17 3.22
C PHE A 175 10.89 -2.68 3.97
N PHE A 176 10.78 -3.99 4.17
CA PHE A 176 9.63 -4.61 4.83
C PHE A 176 9.65 -4.39 6.34
N ASP A 177 10.83 -4.52 6.95
CA ASP A 177 11.01 -4.36 8.38
C ASP A 177 10.71 -2.93 8.84
N LEU A 178 11.25 -1.95 8.12
CA LEU A 178 11.01 -0.54 8.37
C LEU A 178 9.50 -0.21 8.31
N HIS A 179 8.79 -0.66 7.27
CA HIS A 179 7.37 -0.36 7.10
C HIS A 179 6.44 -1.12 8.06
N ILE A 180 6.93 -2.16 8.77
CA ILE A 180 6.13 -2.76 9.83
C ILE A 180 5.94 -1.77 11.00
N SER A 181 6.99 -1.06 11.39
CA SER A 181 6.93 -0.11 12.50
C SER A 181 6.45 1.28 12.09
N ALA A 182 6.91 1.79 10.96
CA ALA A 182 6.53 3.11 10.46
C ALA A 182 5.02 3.19 10.17
N ASP A 183 4.47 2.22 9.46
CA ASP A 183 3.06 2.25 9.07
C ASP A 183 2.08 1.90 10.21
N GLU A 184 2.53 1.37 11.34
CA GLU A 184 1.73 1.34 12.55
C GLU A 184 1.44 2.76 13.06
N VAL A 185 2.45 3.62 13.05
CA VAL A 185 2.32 5.03 13.46
C VAL A 185 1.55 5.84 12.43
N HIS A 186 1.88 5.70 11.15
CA HIS A 186 1.22 6.43 10.05
C HIS A 186 -0.26 6.07 9.94
N GLY A 187 -0.58 4.77 9.98
CA GLY A 187 -1.96 4.30 9.93
C GLY A 187 -2.80 4.77 11.11
N GLU A 188 -2.24 4.75 12.34
CA GLU A 188 -2.96 5.25 13.53
C GLU A 188 -3.20 6.75 13.45
N ARG A 189 -2.19 7.54 13.06
CA ARG A 189 -2.33 8.97 12.81
C ARG A 189 -3.34 9.29 11.71
N GLY A 190 -3.37 8.47 10.65
CA GLY A 190 -4.40 8.55 9.61
C GLY A 190 -5.80 8.39 10.20
N TYR A 191 -6.00 7.41 11.10
CA TYR A 191 -7.27 7.25 11.82
C TYR A 191 -7.59 8.48 12.68
N GLU A 192 -6.65 8.97 13.49
CA GLU A 192 -6.88 10.16 14.36
C GLU A 192 -7.38 11.35 13.55
N ILE A 193 -6.74 11.63 12.39
CA ILE A 193 -7.12 12.73 11.51
C ILE A 193 -8.53 12.53 10.95
N VAL A 194 -8.81 11.37 10.40
CA VAL A 194 -10.10 11.09 9.76
C VAL A 194 -11.24 11.10 10.79
N LEU A 195 -11.02 10.50 11.97
CA LEU A 195 -12.00 10.48 13.06
C LEU A 195 -12.31 11.87 13.61
N LYS A 196 -11.32 12.77 13.63
CA LYS A 196 -11.47 14.14 14.12
C LYS A 196 -12.18 15.05 13.11
N HIS A 197 -11.88 14.89 11.82
CA HIS A 197 -12.25 15.85 10.79
C HIS A 197 -13.41 15.38 9.88
N ALA A 198 -13.86 14.12 9.97
CA ALA A 198 -15.06 13.64 9.27
C ALA A 198 -16.31 13.90 10.14
N ASP A 199 -16.70 15.16 10.23
CA ASP A 199 -17.68 15.69 11.19
C ASP A 199 -19.12 15.77 10.65
N THR A 200 -19.37 15.27 9.43
CA THR A 200 -20.69 15.18 8.82
C THR A 200 -21.00 13.75 8.37
N ILE A 201 -22.30 13.41 8.33
CA ILE A 201 -22.78 12.10 7.83
C ILE A 201 -22.27 11.85 6.40
N GLU A 202 -22.38 12.87 5.55
CA GLU A 202 -21.97 12.76 4.15
C GLU A 202 -20.45 12.50 4.04
N LEU A 203 -19.64 13.19 4.82
CA LEU A 203 -18.18 13.03 4.79
C LEU A 203 -17.76 11.66 5.33
N GLN A 204 -18.42 11.16 6.39
CA GLN A 204 -18.18 9.80 6.89
C GLN A 204 -18.54 8.75 5.83
N GLN A 205 -19.67 8.91 5.12
CA GLN A 205 -20.06 8.00 4.03
C GLN A 205 -19.04 8.01 2.90
N GLN A 206 -18.58 9.17 2.46
CA GLN A 206 -17.55 9.30 1.43
C GLN A 206 -16.22 8.63 1.88
N CYS A 207 -15.84 8.78 3.14
CA CYS A 207 -14.67 8.09 3.69
C CYS A 207 -14.82 6.57 3.66
N LEU A 208 -15.99 6.04 4.04
CA LEU A 208 -16.25 4.58 4.02
C LEU A 208 -16.22 4.02 2.59
N GLU A 209 -16.77 4.75 1.63
CA GLU A 209 -16.69 4.38 0.20
C GLU A 209 -15.24 4.38 -0.28
N ALA A 210 -14.49 5.44 0.01
CA ALA A 210 -13.09 5.57 -0.39
C ALA A 210 -12.17 4.49 0.25
N VAL A 211 -12.42 4.12 1.51
CA VAL A 211 -11.72 3.00 2.18
C VAL A 211 -12.02 1.68 1.48
N ARG A 212 -13.27 1.43 1.09
CA ARG A 212 -13.66 0.21 0.37
C ARG A 212 -12.99 0.16 -1.00
N ASP A 213 -13.05 1.25 -1.75
CA ASP A 213 -12.44 1.35 -3.07
C ASP A 213 -10.92 1.16 -3.01
N ALA A 214 -10.25 1.79 -2.04
CA ALA A 214 -8.83 1.62 -1.81
C ALA A 214 -8.44 0.16 -1.53
N ALA A 215 -9.22 -0.52 -0.68
CA ALA A 215 -9.02 -1.93 -0.37
C ALA A 215 -9.23 -2.82 -1.60
N ASP A 216 -10.29 -2.60 -2.36
CA ASP A 216 -10.59 -3.35 -3.59
C ASP A 216 -9.51 -3.10 -4.68
N MET A 217 -9.04 -1.86 -4.83
CA MET A 217 -7.98 -1.52 -5.78
C MET A 217 -6.66 -2.20 -5.42
N ARG A 218 -6.25 -2.16 -4.14
CA ARG A 218 -5.02 -2.83 -3.67
C ARG A 218 -5.11 -4.34 -3.77
N PHE A 219 -6.25 -4.92 -3.40
CA PHE A 219 -6.49 -6.35 -3.54
C PHE A 219 -6.41 -6.80 -5.00
N SER A 220 -7.08 -6.05 -5.91
CA SER A 220 -7.09 -6.32 -7.34
C SER A 220 -5.69 -6.20 -7.96
N TYR A 221 -4.92 -5.19 -7.56
CA TYR A 221 -3.52 -5.03 -7.95
C TYR A 221 -2.70 -6.26 -7.53
N THR A 222 -2.76 -6.66 -6.27
CA THR A 222 -1.98 -7.79 -5.76
C THR A 222 -2.38 -9.10 -6.46
N LYS A 223 -3.67 -9.30 -6.71
CA LYS A 223 -4.17 -10.42 -7.50
C LYS A 223 -3.67 -10.38 -8.96
N ALA A 224 -3.66 -9.20 -9.57
CA ALA A 224 -3.22 -9.04 -10.95
C ALA A 224 -1.73 -9.39 -11.14
N VAL A 225 -0.87 -9.04 -10.21
CA VAL A 225 0.56 -9.46 -10.24
C VAL A 225 0.68 -10.99 -10.30
N TYR A 226 -0.15 -11.72 -9.55
CA TYR A 226 -0.18 -13.18 -9.63
C TYR A 226 -0.67 -13.66 -11.00
N GLU A 227 -1.78 -13.14 -11.50
CA GLU A 227 -2.36 -13.58 -12.77
C GLU A 227 -1.44 -13.28 -13.97
N TYR A 228 -0.74 -12.13 -13.97
CA TYR A 228 0.14 -11.74 -15.06
C TYR A 228 1.49 -12.47 -15.07
N TYR A 229 2.05 -12.77 -13.90
CA TYR A 229 3.47 -13.16 -13.83
C TYR A 229 3.73 -14.52 -13.16
N VAL A 230 2.77 -15.09 -12.43
CA VAL A 230 3.01 -16.27 -11.60
C VAL A 230 2.22 -17.50 -12.05
N LYS A 231 0.95 -17.32 -12.30
CA LYS A 231 -0.04 -18.39 -12.47
C LYS A 231 0.38 -19.45 -13.49
N ASP A 232 0.80 -19.02 -14.68
CA ASP A 232 1.13 -19.94 -15.77
C ASP A 232 2.50 -20.63 -15.55
N SER A 233 3.45 -19.95 -14.92
CA SER A 233 4.76 -20.55 -14.59
C SER A 233 4.61 -21.70 -13.60
N LEU A 234 3.82 -21.54 -12.54
CA LEU A 234 3.57 -22.59 -11.55
C LEU A 234 2.75 -23.75 -12.12
N ARG A 235 1.83 -23.50 -13.04
CA ARG A 235 1.05 -24.56 -13.72
C ARG A 235 1.91 -25.43 -14.63
N THR A 236 2.87 -24.83 -15.31
CA THR A 236 3.79 -25.55 -16.21
C THR A 236 4.70 -26.48 -15.42
N GLU A 237 5.22 -26.04 -14.29
CA GLU A 237 6.07 -26.85 -13.42
C GLU A 237 5.33 -28.02 -12.78
N SER A 238 4.09 -27.79 -12.34
CA SER A 238 3.25 -28.86 -11.77
C SER A 238 2.95 -29.98 -12.78
N LYS A 239 2.85 -29.63 -14.08
CA LYS A 239 2.67 -30.61 -15.18
C LYS A 239 3.96 -31.32 -15.58
N ALA A 240 5.12 -30.71 -15.37
CA ALA A 240 6.41 -31.30 -15.67
C ALA A 240 6.90 -32.25 -14.55
N ALA A 241 6.34 -32.10 -13.35
CA ALA A 241 6.67 -32.93 -12.17
C ALA A 241 5.71 -34.12 -11.95
N ALA A 242 4.62 -34.21 -12.72
CA ALA A 242 3.62 -35.29 -12.71
C ALA A 242 3.83 -36.26 -13.87
#